data_dc8cf854f50b43a1a0008e95206a4205
#
_entry.id   dc8cf854f50b43a1a0008e95206a4205
#
_cell.length_a   1.000
_cell.length_b   1.000
_cell.length_c   1.000
_cell.angle_alpha   90.00
_cell.angle_beta   90.00
_cell.angle_gamma   90.00
#
_symmetry.space_group_name_H-M   'P 1'
#
loop_
_entity.id
_entity.type
_entity.pdbx_description
1 polymer ?
#
loop_
_entity_poly.entity_id
_entity_poly.type
_entity_poly.pdbx_seq_one_letter_code
_entity_poly.pdbx_strand_id
1 'polypeptide(L)'
;VNQPIHIGKFRSYLLADVLRRHLERSGYEVLQVMNLTDVGHLNEFEEDVVEIAAGRAGGYAWELAENEMRLFHADRRALGIRGAHEYPKAREHVEEMIETIRLLEEAGATYVEGGNLYLDITRYEKLGCLCGSTPAELAELRDGSKTTEGAQKRNPLDIDLWRTDELHQMRWESPWGSGFPGWHVECVAMSRKYLGEHFDIHTGADDNLNPHHEFEMAQAAVLAGEGDDREPLAHYWLHSGSVSVEGQAMNKSNGNIVPVRELLESGIRGRVVRAALLSEHYRDNLDFGEAALDKASEAVNVILGFRDHLSGQVSDDTRDPGAPVAGWITDTDTSFTAALDEDLDYWKAISVVVKALSSLEADTVGSPAQALDALGDWDRVLGIL
;
A
#
# COMPACT_ATOMS: atom_id res chain seq x y z
N VAL A 1 10.08 -6.58 -4.69
CA VAL A 1 11.35 -6.05 -4.10
C VAL A 1 12.54 -6.22 -5.03
N ASN A 2 12.41 -5.76 -6.26
CA ASN A 2 13.43 -5.91 -7.32
C ASN A 2 14.14 -4.59 -7.70
N GLN A 3 13.74 -3.47 -7.09
CA GLN A 3 14.28 -2.13 -7.34
C GLN A 3 13.90 -1.18 -6.20
N PRO A 4 14.56 0.00 -6.09
CA PRO A 4 14.17 1.04 -5.16
C PRO A 4 12.69 1.44 -5.33
N ILE A 5 11.98 1.58 -4.21
CA ILE A 5 10.55 1.85 -4.24
C ILE A 5 10.31 3.32 -4.58
N HIS A 6 9.46 3.54 -5.57
CA HIS A 6 9.13 4.87 -6.07
C HIS A 6 7.93 5.50 -5.35
N ILE A 7 7.77 6.81 -5.55
CA ILE A 7 6.72 7.63 -4.91
C ILE A 7 5.31 7.09 -5.10
N GLY A 8 4.98 6.49 -6.26
CA GLY A 8 3.66 5.93 -6.51
C GLY A 8 3.30 4.79 -5.55
N LYS A 9 4.24 3.87 -5.27
CA LYS A 9 4.00 2.81 -4.28
C LYS A 9 3.96 3.36 -2.85
N PHE A 10 4.79 4.36 -2.53
CA PHE A 10 4.73 5.01 -1.22
C PHE A 10 3.40 5.72 -0.97
N ARG A 11 2.71 6.22 -2.01
CA ARG A 11 1.38 6.81 -1.86
C ARG A 11 0.36 5.81 -1.32
N SER A 12 0.36 4.56 -1.79
CA SER A 12 -0.53 3.53 -1.26
C SER A 12 -0.16 3.11 0.17
N TYR A 13 1.13 3.06 0.50
CA TYR A 13 1.56 2.79 1.88
C TYR A 13 1.19 3.92 2.84
N LEU A 14 1.21 5.16 2.37
CA LEU A 14 0.75 6.33 3.13
C LEU A 14 -0.76 6.31 3.34
N LEU A 15 -1.56 5.88 2.36
CA LEU A 15 -3.00 5.65 2.54
C LEU A 15 -3.26 4.68 3.69
N ALA A 16 -2.58 3.53 3.68
CA ALA A 16 -2.72 2.53 4.74
C ALA A 16 -2.26 3.06 6.12
N ASP A 17 -1.20 3.87 6.17
CA ASP A 17 -0.71 4.49 7.40
C ASP A 17 -1.68 5.53 7.96
N VAL A 18 -2.25 6.40 7.11
CA VAL A 18 -3.25 7.40 7.52
C VAL A 18 -4.53 6.72 8.01
N LEU A 19 -5.03 5.73 7.27
CA LEU A 19 -6.20 4.95 7.66
C LEU A 19 -6.01 4.30 9.03
N ARG A 20 -4.91 3.58 9.24
CA ARG A 20 -4.60 2.97 10.51
C ARG A 20 -4.55 3.99 11.64
N ARG A 21 -3.84 5.11 11.44
CA ARG A 21 -3.71 6.17 12.46
C ARG A 21 -5.07 6.79 12.82
N HIS A 22 -5.92 6.99 11.83
CA HIS A 22 -7.26 7.54 12.05
C HIS A 22 -8.16 6.54 12.79
N LEU A 23 -8.15 5.27 12.41
CA LEU A 23 -8.90 4.22 13.12
C LEU A 23 -8.44 4.06 14.56
N GLU A 24 -7.12 4.02 14.82
CA GLU A 24 -6.58 3.95 16.18
C GLU A 24 -6.95 5.20 17.01
N ARG A 25 -6.92 6.41 16.42
CA ARG A 25 -7.38 7.65 17.07
C ARG A 25 -8.87 7.61 17.38
N SER A 26 -9.67 6.95 16.54
CA SER A 26 -11.11 6.72 16.74
C SER A 26 -11.42 5.59 17.73
N GLY A 27 -10.39 4.96 18.31
CA GLY A 27 -10.54 3.95 19.37
C GLY A 27 -10.62 2.51 18.87
N TYR A 28 -10.38 2.25 17.59
CA TYR A 28 -10.31 0.89 17.05
C TYR A 28 -8.94 0.26 17.36
N GLU A 29 -8.95 -1.04 17.62
CA GLU A 29 -7.75 -1.86 17.65
C GLU A 29 -7.45 -2.36 16.23
N VAL A 30 -6.27 -2.03 15.68
CA VAL A 30 -5.92 -2.31 14.28
C VAL A 30 -4.77 -3.30 14.21
N LEU A 31 -5.00 -4.43 13.55
CA LEU A 31 -3.95 -5.36 13.12
C LEU A 31 -3.63 -5.09 11.65
N GLN A 32 -2.43 -4.58 11.37
CA GLN A 32 -1.96 -4.33 10.01
C GLN A 32 -0.92 -5.37 9.60
N VAL A 33 -1.17 -6.03 8.48
CA VAL A 33 -0.25 -6.96 7.82
C VAL A 33 0.14 -6.37 6.47
N MET A 34 1.43 -6.41 6.12
CA MET A 34 1.95 -5.92 4.85
C MET A 34 2.90 -6.97 4.28
N ASN A 35 2.50 -7.64 3.23
CA ASN A 35 3.32 -8.65 2.58
C ASN A 35 4.54 -8.04 1.85
N LEU A 36 5.58 -8.83 1.74
CA LEU A 36 6.79 -8.53 0.98
C LEU A 36 6.94 -9.58 -0.12
N THR A 37 6.57 -9.20 -1.35
CA THR A 37 6.68 -10.06 -2.53
C THR A 37 8.14 -10.13 -2.97
N ASP A 38 8.81 -11.21 -2.66
CA ASP A 38 10.22 -11.44 -2.95
C ASP A 38 10.49 -12.64 -3.86
N VAL A 39 9.42 -13.26 -4.39
CA VAL A 39 9.43 -14.33 -5.40
C VAL A 39 8.16 -14.24 -6.25
N GLY A 40 8.11 -14.93 -7.38
CA GLY A 40 6.89 -15.15 -8.15
C GLY A 40 6.32 -13.95 -8.93
N HIS A 41 6.96 -12.80 -8.88
CA HIS A 41 6.50 -11.61 -9.61
C HIS A 41 7.01 -11.63 -11.06
N LEU A 42 6.19 -12.17 -11.94
CA LEU A 42 6.49 -12.30 -13.36
C LEU A 42 6.22 -10.99 -14.13
N ASN A 43 7.09 -10.69 -15.10
CA ASN A 43 6.88 -9.62 -16.07
C ASN A 43 5.97 -10.10 -17.24
N GLU A 44 5.75 -9.23 -18.22
CA GLU A 44 5.00 -9.55 -19.47
C GLU A 44 5.63 -10.66 -20.32
N PHE A 45 6.88 -11.03 -20.06
CA PHE A 45 7.59 -12.14 -20.70
C PHE A 45 7.62 -13.42 -19.86
N GLU A 46 6.81 -13.46 -18.77
CA GLU A 46 6.74 -14.58 -17.83
C GLU A 46 8.05 -14.88 -17.08
N GLU A 47 8.94 -13.88 -16.96
CA GLU A 47 10.21 -13.98 -16.26
C GLU A 47 10.12 -13.33 -14.86
N ASP A 48 10.71 -13.94 -13.83
CA ASP A 48 10.76 -13.36 -12.49
C ASP A 48 11.62 -12.10 -12.45
N VAL A 49 10.99 -10.97 -12.13
CA VAL A 49 11.66 -9.65 -12.12
C VAL A 49 12.74 -9.53 -11.04
N VAL A 50 12.66 -10.30 -9.95
CA VAL A 50 13.68 -10.30 -8.89
C VAL A 50 14.92 -11.03 -9.37
N GLU A 51 14.75 -12.19 -10.05
CA GLU A 51 15.84 -12.96 -10.61
C GLU A 51 16.57 -12.21 -11.72
N ILE A 52 15.83 -11.57 -12.64
CA ILE A 52 16.42 -10.72 -13.68
C ILE A 52 17.23 -9.58 -13.07
N ALA A 53 16.67 -8.88 -12.07
CA ALA A 53 17.36 -7.75 -11.44
C ALA A 53 18.64 -8.22 -10.72
N ALA A 54 18.59 -9.35 -10.03
CA ALA A 54 19.75 -9.95 -9.38
C ALA A 54 20.84 -10.37 -10.38
N GLY A 55 20.45 -11.00 -11.49
CA GLY A 55 21.38 -11.36 -12.57
C GLY A 55 22.10 -10.15 -13.17
N ARG A 56 21.40 -9.03 -13.36
CA ARG A 56 22.00 -7.75 -13.80
C ARG A 56 22.96 -7.16 -12.78
N ALA A 57 22.68 -7.34 -11.49
CA ALA A 57 23.55 -6.89 -10.40
C ALA A 57 24.72 -7.84 -10.12
N GLY A 58 24.76 -9.03 -10.75
CA GLY A 58 25.79 -10.04 -10.54
C GLY A 58 25.70 -10.76 -9.18
N GLY A 59 24.48 -10.85 -8.61
CA GLY A 59 24.19 -11.42 -7.30
C GLY A 59 23.04 -12.43 -7.33
N TYR A 60 22.59 -12.81 -6.14
CA TYR A 60 21.46 -13.72 -5.95
C TYR A 60 20.16 -12.99 -5.69
N ALA A 61 19.04 -13.56 -6.15
CA ALA A 61 17.72 -12.97 -6.04
C ALA A 61 17.34 -12.65 -4.58
N TRP A 62 17.61 -13.55 -3.64
CA TRP A 62 17.32 -13.35 -2.22
C TRP A 62 18.18 -12.27 -1.56
N GLU A 63 19.43 -12.07 -1.99
CA GLU A 63 20.30 -11.01 -1.45
C GLU A 63 19.83 -9.63 -1.92
N LEU A 64 19.43 -9.52 -3.19
CA LEU A 64 18.80 -8.31 -3.72
C LEU A 64 17.52 -7.98 -2.97
N ALA A 65 16.63 -8.97 -2.82
CA ALA A 65 15.37 -8.80 -2.11
C ALA A 65 15.58 -8.31 -0.66
N GLU A 66 16.49 -8.93 0.09
CA GLU A 66 16.82 -8.49 1.46
C GLU A 66 17.38 -7.06 1.50
N ASN A 67 18.23 -6.69 0.56
CA ASN A 67 18.75 -5.33 0.47
C ASN A 67 17.62 -4.33 0.22
N GLU A 68 16.75 -4.60 -0.76
CA GLU A 68 15.63 -3.70 -1.09
C GLU A 68 14.61 -3.60 0.05
N MET A 69 14.33 -4.68 0.78
CA MET A 69 13.51 -4.65 1.98
C MET A 69 14.12 -3.78 3.09
N ARG A 70 15.43 -3.88 3.30
CA ARG A 70 16.15 -3.03 4.26
C ARG A 70 16.04 -1.55 3.87
N LEU A 71 16.18 -1.25 2.59
CA LEU A 71 16.06 0.09 2.04
C LEU A 71 14.62 0.61 2.17
N PHE A 72 13.61 -0.20 1.85
CA PHE A 72 12.20 0.12 2.06
C PHE A 72 11.91 0.52 3.51
N HIS A 73 12.40 -0.27 4.48
CA HIS A 73 12.20 0.06 5.89
C HIS A 73 12.89 1.35 6.32
N ALA A 74 14.01 1.74 5.70
CA ALA A 74 14.66 3.01 5.94
C ALA A 74 13.82 4.17 5.37
N ASP A 75 13.36 4.05 4.14
CA ASP A 75 12.60 5.07 3.43
C ASP A 75 11.23 5.30 4.10
N ARG A 76 10.50 4.23 4.47
CA ARG A 76 9.22 4.38 5.18
C ARG A 76 9.38 5.11 6.52
N ARG A 77 10.47 4.82 7.27
CA ARG A 77 10.76 5.55 8.53
C ARG A 77 11.04 7.03 8.27
N ALA A 78 11.77 7.34 7.20
CA ALA A 78 12.06 8.74 6.83
C ALA A 78 10.78 9.50 6.48
N LEU A 79 9.77 8.82 5.90
CA LEU A 79 8.45 9.39 5.62
C LEU A 79 7.50 9.36 6.83
N GLY A 80 7.94 8.91 7.99
CA GLY A 80 7.09 8.81 9.19
C GLY A 80 6.02 7.72 9.07
N ILE A 81 6.11 6.77 8.14
CA ILE A 81 5.17 5.65 8.03
C ILE A 81 5.44 4.66 9.15
N ARG A 82 4.42 4.31 9.92
CA ARG A 82 4.50 3.32 11.00
C ARG A 82 4.77 1.93 10.44
N GLY A 83 5.48 1.10 11.21
CA GLY A 83 5.63 -0.32 10.86
C GLY A 83 4.29 -1.04 10.90
N ALA A 84 4.03 -1.92 9.93
CA ALA A 84 2.99 -2.91 10.08
C ALA A 84 3.33 -3.84 11.26
N HIS A 85 2.34 -4.55 11.79
CA HIS A 85 2.56 -5.50 12.87
C HIS A 85 3.31 -6.72 12.37
N GLU A 86 2.97 -7.15 11.14
CA GLU A 86 3.62 -8.28 10.47
C GLU A 86 4.06 -7.89 9.06
N TYR A 87 5.19 -8.46 8.63
CA TYR A 87 5.75 -8.32 7.28
C TYR A 87 6.07 -9.71 6.71
N PRO A 88 5.05 -10.51 6.37
CA PRO A 88 5.28 -11.83 5.79
C PRO A 88 6.01 -11.73 4.45
N LYS A 89 7.08 -12.50 4.28
CA LYS A 89 7.81 -12.64 3.03
C LYS A 89 7.28 -13.83 2.25
N ALA A 90 7.04 -13.67 0.96
CA ALA A 90 6.48 -14.73 0.12
C ALA A 90 7.32 -16.01 0.20
N ARG A 91 8.65 -15.92 0.07
CA ARG A 91 9.56 -17.08 0.14
C ARG A 91 9.53 -17.85 1.46
N GLU A 92 9.09 -17.24 2.57
CA GLU A 92 8.97 -17.86 3.89
C GLU A 92 7.59 -18.49 4.13
N HIS A 93 6.67 -18.35 3.15
CA HIS A 93 5.26 -18.80 3.25
C HIS A 93 4.84 -19.75 2.12
N VAL A 94 5.81 -20.39 1.48
CA VAL A 94 5.53 -21.30 0.34
C VAL A 94 4.71 -22.52 0.78
N GLU A 95 4.88 -22.99 2.00
CA GLU A 95 4.08 -24.10 2.52
C GLU A 95 2.59 -23.74 2.63
N GLU A 96 2.28 -22.54 3.09
CA GLU A 96 0.91 -22.00 3.14
C GLU A 96 0.32 -21.78 1.74
N MET A 97 1.16 -21.39 0.78
CA MET A 97 0.74 -21.27 -0.62
C MET A 97 0.41 -22.64 -1.22
N ILE A 98 1.25 -23.65 -0.99
CA ILE A 98 1.00 -25.03 -1.44
C ILE A 98 -0.30 -25.55 -0.83
N GLU A 99 -0.54 -25.28 0.46
CA GLU A 99 -1.80 -25.68 1.11
C GLU A 99 -3.00 -24.96 0.49
N THR A 100 -2.90 -23.65 0.25
CA THR A 100 -3.96 -22.86 -0.41
C THR A 100 -4.26 -23.40 -1.80
N ILE A 101 -3.24 -23.74 -2.57
CA ILE A 101 -3.39 -24.32 -3.91
C ILE A 101 -4.06 -25.71 -3.84
N ARG A 102 -3.72 -26.55 -2.87
CA ARG A 102 -4.40 -27.84 -2.66
C ARG A 102 -5.88 -27.67 -2.40
N LEU A 103 -6.28 -26.70 -1.59
CA LEU A 103 -7.69 -26.41 -1.35
C LEU A 103 -8.41 -25.97 -2.64
N LEU A 104 -7.77 -25.18 -3.48
CA LEU A 104 -8.30 -24.82 -4.80
C LEU A 104 -8.42 -26.04 -5.74
N GLU A 105 -7.48 -26.98 -5.63
CA GLU A 105 -7.49 -28.24 -6.38
C GLU A 105 -8.62 -29.19 -5.89
N GLU A 106 -8.80 -29.30 -4.58
CA GLU A 106 -9.92 -30.02 -3.98
C GLU A 106 -11.29 -29.45 -4.35
N ALA A 107 -11.37 -28.13 -4.54
CA ALA A 107 -12.57 -27.46 -5.10
C ALA A 107 -12.79 -27.75 -6.59
N GLY A 108 -11.87 -28.48 -7.26
CA GLY A 108 -11.96 -28.81 -8.68
C GLY A 108 -11.80 -27.58 -9.59
N ALA A 109 -11.09 -26.56 -9.13
CA ALA A 109 -10.96 -25.29 -9.83
C ALA A 109 -9.60 -25.13 -10.54
N THR A 110 -8.77 -26.14 -10.54
CA THR A 110 -7.42 -26.08 -11.11
C THR A 110 -7.22 -27.03 -12.29
N TYR A 111 -6.21 -26.76 -13.11
CA TYR A 111 -5.75 -27.67 -14.16
C TYR A 111 -4.26 -27.50 -14.40
N VAL A 112 -3.62 -28.55 -14.89
CA VAL A 112 -2.21 -28.53 -15.33
C VAL A 112 -2.16 -28.41 -16.84
N GLU A 113 -1.33 -27.51 -17.34
CA GLU A 113 -1.02 -27.36 -18.75
C GLU A 113 0.43 -26.93 -18.93
N GLY A 114 1.16 -27.57 -19.84
CA GLY A 114 2.59 -27.27 -20.07
C GLY A 114 3.48 -27.49 -18.84
N GLY A 115 3.06 -28.27 -17.86
CA GLY A 115 3.78 -28.50 -16.60
C GLY A 115 3.44 -27.49 -15.48
N ASN A 116 2.75 -26.39 -15.80
CA ASN A 116 2.33 -25.37 -14.85
C ASN A 116 0.90 -25.61 -14.35
N LEU A 117 0.61 -25.17 -13.14
CA LEU A 117 -0.72 -25.25 -12.53
C LEU A 117 -1.42 -23.90 -12.58
N TYR A 118 -2.67 -23.92 -13.03
CA TYR A 118 -3.51 -22.74 -13.20
C TYR A 118 -4.84 -22.90 -12.46
N LEU A 119 -5.39 -21.78 -11.99
CA LEU A 119 -6.80 -21.68 -11.62
C LEU A 119 -7.62 -21.40 -12.88
N ASP A 120 -8.66 -22.17 -13.10
CA ASP A 120 -9.69 -21.94 -14.11
C ASP A 120 -10.58 -20.78 -13.66
N ILE A 121 -10.38 -19.60 -14.24
CA ILE A 121 -11.08 -18.37 -13.85
C ILE A 121 -12.59 -18.47 -14.07
N THR A 122 -13.06 -19.38 -14.93
CA THR A 122 -14.49 -19.59 -15.18
C THR A 122 -15.24 -20.13 -13.97
N ARG A 123 -14.51 -20.58 -12.93
CA ARG A 123 -15.07 -20.97 -11.63
C ARG A 123 -15.52 -19.78 -10.77
N TYR A 124 -15.17 -18.57 -11.16
CA TYR A 124 -15.60 -17.35 -10.50
C TYR A 124 -16.50 -16.50 -11.41
N GLU A 125 -17.80 -16.57 -11.19
CA GLU A 125 -18.81 -15.91 -12.05
C GLU A 125 -18.83 -14.38 -11.93
N LYS A 126 -18.31 -13.83 -10.81
CA LYS A 126 -18.34 -12.39 -10.52
C LYS A 126 -17.04 -11.68 -10.90
N LEU A 127 -16.22 -12.25 -11.79
CA LEU A 127 -14.97 -11.62 -12.24
C LEU A 127 -15.22 -10.24 -12.84
N GLY A 128 -14.47 -9.25 -12.34
CA GLY A 128 -14.58 -7.84 -12.70
C GLY A 128 -15.51 -7.03 -11.82
N CYS A 129 -16.14 -7.64 -10.81
CA CYS A 129 -17.08 -6.92 -9.95
C CYS A 129 -16.40 -5.87 -9.07
N LEU A 130 -15.13 -6.05 -8.69
CA LEU A 130 -14.37 -5.10 -7.89
C LEU A 130 -13.92 -3.90 -8.72
N CYS A 131 -13.40 -4.13 -9.93
CA CYS A 131 -12.90 -3.08 -10.80
C CYS A 131 -13.97 -2.47 -11.73
N GLY A 132 -15.19 -3.03 -11.74
CA GLY A 132 -16.29 -2.56 -12.59
C GLY A 132 -16.12 -2.88 -14.09
N SER A 133 -15.26 -3.85 -14.44
CA SER A 133 -14.99 -4.27 -15.81
C SER A 133 -15.65 -5.62 -16.12
N THR A 134 -15.99 -5.82 -17.38
CA THR A 134 -16.44 -7.14 -17.86
C THR A 134 -15.24 -8.08 -18.06
N PRO A 135 -15.43 -9.41 -17.98
CA PRO A 135 -14.36 -10.37 -18.31
C PRO A 135 -13.77 -10.17 -19.71
N ALA A 136 -14.56 -9.70 -20.68
CA ALA A 136 -14.07 -9.40 -22.03
C ALA A 136 -13.11 -8.21 -22.04
N GLU A 137 -13.45 -7.11 -21.35
CA GLU A 137 -12.56 -5.94 -21.19
C GLU A 137 -11.27 -6.30 -20.46
N LEU A 138 -11.36 -7.14 -19.42
CA LEU A 138 -10.19 -7.65 -18.71
C LEU A 138 -9.29 -8.50 -19.61
N ALA A 139 -9.86 -9.32 -20.47
CA ALA A 139 -9.11 -10.13 -21.44
C ALA A 139 -8.43 -9.26 -22.49
N GLU A 140 -9.10 -8.22 -23.02
CA GLU A 140 -8.51 -7.28 -23.97
C GLU A 140 -7.32 -6.53 -23.41
N LEU A 141 -7.37 -6.12 -22.12
CA LEU A 141 -6.26 -5.48 -21.44
C LEU A 141 -5.03 -6.41 -21.33
N ARG A 142 -5.25 -7.73 -21.21
CA ARG A 142 -4.18 -8.72 -21.16
C ARG A 142 -3.69 -9.17 -22.54
N ASP A 143 -4.55 -9.21 -23.53
CA ASP A 143 -4.18 -9.60 -24.91
C ASP A 143 -3.25 -8.54 -25.57
N GLY A 144 -3.31 -7.29 -25.08
CA GLY A 144 -2.34 -6.25 -25.41
C GLY A 144 -0.96 -6.43 -24.75
N SER A 145 -0.84 -7.21 -23.67
CA SER A 145 0.42 -7.71 -23.15
C SER A 145 0.79 -8.95 -23.95
N LYS A 146 1.89 -8.87 -24.72
CA LYS A 146 2.35 -9.97 -25.56
C LYS A 146 2.51 -11.24 -24.73
N THR A 147 1.52 -12.13 -24.80
CA THR A 147 1.70 -13.51 -24.32
C THR A 147 2.85 -14.12 -25.11
N THR A 148 3.90 -14.54 -24.41
CA THR A 148 4.98 -15.30 -25.02
C THR A 148 4.40 -16.52 -25.73
N GLU A 149 4.87 -16.82 -26.93
CA GLU A 149 4.61 -18.09 -27.60
C GLU A 149 5.02 -19.22 -26.66
N GLY A 150 4.03 -19.84 -25.98
CA GLY A 150 4.29 -20.92 -25.01
C GLY A 150 3.36 -20.94 -23.80
N ALA A 151 2.70 -19.86 -23.45
CA ALA A 151 1.72 -19.87 -22.37
C ALA A 151 0.47 -20.64 -22.82
N GLN A 152 0.32 -21.86 -22.30
CA GLN A 152 -0.77 -22.76 -22.68
C GLN A 152 -1.98 -22.62 -21.75
N LYS A 153 -2.37 -21.37 -21.42
CA LYS A 153 -3.59 -21.12 -20.65
C LYS A 153 -4.83 -21.40 -21.50
N ARG A 154 -5.83 -22.05 -20.90
CA ARG A 154 -7.13 -22.29 -21.55
C ARG A 154 -7.90 -20.99 -21.75
N ASN A 155 -7.75 -20.06 -20.80
CA ASN A 155 -8.28 -18.70 -20.86
C ASN A 155 -7.14 -17.71 -20.52
N PRO A 156 -7.00 -16.59 -21.25
CA PRO A 156 -5.98 -15.57 -20.94
C PRO A 156 -6.02 -15.03 -19.50
N LEU A 157 -7.19 -15.09 -18.86
CA LEU A 157 -7.42 -14.64 -17.49
C LEU A 157 -7.17 -15.74 -16.44
N ASP A 158 -6.83 -16.97 -16.83
CA ASP A 158 -6.50 -18.01 -15.86
C ASP A 158 -5.30 -17.61 -15.03
N ILE A 159 -5.35 -17.94 -13.72
CA ILE A 159 -4.39 -17.45 -12.75
C ILE A 159 -3.27 -18.48 -12.56
N ASP A 160 -2.03 -18.02 -12.67
CA ASP A 160 -0.87 -18.85 -12.33
C ASP A 160 -0.88 -19.17 -10.83
N LEU A 161 -0.88 -20.45 -10.48
CA LEU A 161 -0.80 -20.92 -9.11
C LEU A 161 0.58 -21.49 -8.79
N TRP A 162 1.13 -22.31 -9.68
CA TRP A 162 2.46 -22.88 -9.53
C TRP A 162 3.19 -22.96 -10.87
N ARG A 163 4.40 -22.42 -10.92
CA ARG A 163 5.27 -22.48 -12.09
C ARG A 163 6.35 -23.51 -11.86
N THR A 164 6.39 -24.52 -12.72
CA THR A 164 7.44 -25.55 -12.69
C THR A 164 8.67 -25.03 -13.43
N ASP A 165 9.74 -24.80 -12.68
CA ASP A 165 11.03 -24.35 -13.23
C ASP A 165 12.17 -24.88 -12.36
N GLU A 166 12.91 -25.84 -12.90
CA GLU A 166 14.06 -26.46 -12.23
C GLU A 166 15.31 -25.56 -12.24
N LEU A 167 15.32 -24.49 -13.01
CA LEU A 167 16.48 -23.59 -13.16
C LEU A 167 16.31 -22.32 -12.34
N HIS A 168 15.10 -22.01 -11.87
CA HIS A 168 14.83 -20.82 -11.07
C HIS A 168 15.67 -20.81 -9.78
N GLN A 169 16.27 -19.66 -9.43
CA GLN A 169 17.14 -19.54 -8.24
C GLN A 169 16.40 -19.81 -6.93
N MET A 170 15.13 -19.32 -6.84
CA MET A 170 14.24 -19.53 -5.70
C MET A 170 13.15 -20.53 -6.07
N ARG A 171 13.39 -21.82 -5.81
CA ARG A 171 12.45 -22.89 -6.12
C ARG A 171 12.26 -23.81 -4.93
N TRP A 172 11.11 -24.43 -4.89
CA TRP A 172 10.69 -25.36 -3.83
C TRP A 172 10.09 -26.62 -4.44
N GLU A 173 10.19 -27.72 -3.72
CA GLU A 173 9.50 -28.95 -4.08
C GLU A 173 8.00 -28.83 -3.77
N SER A 174 7.17 -29.26 -4.71
CA SER A 174 5.72 -29.27 -4.57
C SER A 174 5.10 -30.53 -5.17
N PRO A 175 3.81 -30.82 -4.91
CA PRO A 175 3.11 -31.91 -5.59
C PRO A 175 3.08 -31.78 -7.12
N TRP A 176 3.27 -30.61 -7.66
CA TRP A 176 3.22 -30.30 -9.08
C TRP A 176 4.60 -30.24 -9.74
N GLY A 177 5.67 -30.42 -8.96
CA GLY A 177 7.05 -30.38 -9.40
C GLY A 177 7.87 -29.28 -8.70
N SER A 178 9.17 -29.28 -8.96
CA SER A 178 10.08 -28.25 -8.46
C SER A 178 9.83 -26.92 -9.19
N GLY A 179 9.64 -25.81 -8.44
CA GLY A 179 9.28 -24.53 -9.02
C GLY A 179 8.94 -23.48 -7.98
N PHE A 180 8.09 -22.52 -8.31
CA PHE A 180 7.73 -21.40 -7.45
C PHE A 180 6.24 -21.00 -7.58
N PRO A 181 5.66 -20.33 -6.56
CA PRO A 181 4.26 -19.91 -6.58
C PRO A 181 4.01 -18.76 -7.56
N GLY A 182 2.79 -18.66 -8.06
CA GLY A 182 2.32 -17.47 -8.78
C GLY A 182 2.05 -16.30 -7.84
N TRP A 183 2.18 -15.08 -8.34
CA TRP A 183 2.11 -13.85 -7.56
C TRP A 183 0.80 -13.68 -6.75
N HIS A 184 -0.35 -14.06 -7.31
CA HIS A 184 -1.64 -13.77 -6.68
C HIS A 184 -1.95 -14.71 -5.49
N VAL A 185 -1.53 -15.98 -5.54
CA VAL A 185 -1.75 -16.93 -4.44
C VAL A 185 -0.93 -16.59 -3.20
N GLU A 186 0.17 -15.86 -3.35
CA GLU A 186 1.00 -15.40 -2.23
C GLU A 186 0.19 -14.54 -1.26
N CYS A 187 -0.50 -13.52 -1.80
CA CYS A 187 -1.28 -12.60 -0.99
C CYS A 187 -2.46 -13.28 -0.32
N VAL A 188 -3.16 -14.17 -1.04
CA VAL A 188 -4.28 -14.96 -0.49
C VAL A 188 -3.79 -15.85 0.65
N ALA A 189 -2.72 -16.60 0.48
CA ALA A 189 -2.19 -17.50 1.49
C ALA A 189 -1.69 -16.75 2.72
N MET A 190 -0.94 -15.67 2.53
CA MET A 190 -0.41 -14.87 3.64
C MET A 190 -1.51 -14.13 4.40
N SER A 191 -2.49 -13.52 3.71
CA SER A 191 -3.61 -12.87 4.38
C SER A 191 -4.44 -13.87 5.20
N ARG A 192 -4.74 -15.05 4.66
CA ARG A 192 -5.45 -16.12 5.38
C ARG A 192 -4.72 -16.56 6.65
N LYS A 193 -3.39 -16.66 6.61
CA LYS A 193 -2.58 -17.05 7.76
C LYS A 193 -2.63 -16.04 8.89
N TYR A 194 -2.55 -14.75 8.60
CA TYR A 194 -2.39 -13.69 9.60
C TYR A 194 -3.70 -12.99 9.97
N LEU A 195 -4.66 -12.92 9.05
CA LEU A 195 -5.91 -12.19 9.23
C LEU A 195 -7.14 -13.11 9.22
N GLY A 196 -6.99 -14.37 8.80
CA GLY A 196 -8.10 -15.29 8.63
C GLY A 196 -8.64 -15.34 7.21
N GLU A 197 -9.73 -16.07 7.02
CA GLU A 197 -10.34 -16.28 5.70
C GLU A 197 -10.97 -15.00 5.15
N HIS A 198 -11.42 -14.13 6.05
CA HIS A 198 -12.05 -12.85 5.79
C HIS A 198 -11.44 -11.80 6.72
N PHE A 199 -11.29 -10.58 6.22
CA PHE A 199 -10.77 -9.46 7.00
C PHE A 199 -11.46 -8.16 6.61
N ASP A 200 -11.26 -7.10 7.39
CA ASP A 200 -12.04 -5.87 7.24
C ASP A 200 -11.64 -5.09 6.00
N ILE A 201 -10.35 -4.77 5.84
CA ILE A 201 -9.90 -3.77 4.87
C ILE A 201 -8.68 -4.25 4.10
N HIS A 202 -8.76 -4.17 2.76
CA HIS A 202 -7.61 -4.36 1.85
C HIS A 202 -7.25 -3.03 1.18
N THR A 203 -5.96 -2.70 1.15
CA THR A 203 -5.48 -1.46 0.53
C THR A 203 -4.45 -1.73 -0.54
N GLY A 204 -4.44 -0.90 -1.59
CA GLY A 204 -3.46 -0.95 -2.67
C GLY A 204 -3.38 0.34 -3.47
N ALA A 205 -2.70 0.30 -4.59
CA ALA A 205 -2.74 1.34 -5.60
C ALA A 205 -3.68 0.93 -6.75
N ASP A 206 -4.06 1.86 -7.61
CA ASP A 206 -4.94 1.61 -8.75
C ASP A 206 -4.46 0.45 -9.62
N ASP A 207 -3.15 0.31 -9.80
CA ASP A 207 -2.55 -0.79 -10.57
C ASP A 207 -2.69 -2.16 -9.89
N ASN A 208 -3.03 -2.22 -8.61
CA ASN A 208 -3.35 -3.46 -7.91
C ASN A 208 -4.82 -3.86 -8.10
N LEU A 209 -5.72 -2.90 -8.33
CA LEU A 209 -7.15 -3.19 -8.48
C LEU A 209 -7.39 -4.24 -9.57
N ASN A 210 -6.75 -4.04 -10.73
CA ASN A 210 -6.84 -4.94 -11.88
C ASN A 210 -5.43 -5.25 -12.44
N PRO A 211 -5.07 -6.52 -12.56
CA PRO A 211 -5.87 -7.72 -12.24
C PRO A 211 -5.67 -8.28 -10.82
N HIS A 212 -4.72 -7.72 -10.01
CA HIS A 212 -4.20 -8.39 -8.82
C HIS A 212 -5.29 -8.67 -7.78
N HIS A 213 -6.00 -7.66 -7.32
CA HIS A 213 -7.05 -7.81 -6.30
C HIS A 213 -8.28 -8.57 -6.83
N GLU A 214 -8.64 -8.41 -8.11
CA GLU A 214 -9.67 -9.23 -8.74
C GLU A 214 -9.32 -10.72 -8.70
N PHE A 215 -8.06 -11.05 -8.92
CA PHE A 215 -7.59 -12.43 -8.89
C PHE A 215 -7.46 -12.99 -7.47
N GLU A 216 -7.15 -12.16 -6.49
CA GLU A 216 -7.22 -12.55 -5.07
C GLU A 216 -8.67 -12.86 -4.67
N MET A 217 -9.61 -11.98 -5.05
CA MET A 217 -11.04 -12.22 -4.81
C MET A 217 -11.53 -13.50 -5.48
N ALA A 218 -11.13 -13.78 -6.73
CA ALA A 218 -11.50 -14.98 -7.43
C ALA A 218 -11.03 -16.24 -6.69
N GLN A 219 -9.77 -16.26 -6.23
CA GLN A 219 -9.22 -17.36 -5.46
C GLN A 219 -9.96 -17.55 -4.13
N ALA A 220 -10.16 -16.48 -3.39
CA ALA A 220 -10.86 -16.53 -2.10
C ALA A 220 -12.31 -16.98 -2.26
N ALA A 221 -13.00 -16.53 -3.31
CA ALA A 221 -14.37 -16.95 -3.59
C ALA A 221 -14.48 -18.45 -3.93
N VAL A 222 -13.51 -18.98 -4.67
CA VAL A 222 -13.44 -20.42 -4.95
C VAL A 222 -13.19 -21.22 -3.68
N LEU A 223 -12.30 -20.74 -2.80
CA LEU A 223 -12.00 -21.37 -1.50
C LEU A 223 -13.21 -21.36 -0.56
N ALA A 224 -14.02 -20.30 -0.58
CA ALA A 224 -15.25 -20.20 0.22
C ALA A 224 -16.38 -21.14 -0.26
N GLY A 225 -16.25 -21.73 -1.45
CA GLY A 225 -17.23 -22.64 -2.04
C GLY A 225 -18.41 -21.95 -2.74
N GLU A 226 -19.47 -22.68 -3.10
CA GLU A 226 -20.65 -22.17 -3.78
C GLU A 226 -21.67 -21.59 -2.78
N GLY A 227 -22.34 -20.50 -3.15
CA GLY A 227 -23.42 -19.88 -2.38
C GLY A 227 -23.45 -18.33 -2.47
N ASP A 228 -24.64 -17.75 -2.34
CA ASP A 228 -24.83 -16.28 -2.42
C ASP A 228 -24.44 -15.54 -1.12
N ASP A 229 -24.39 -16.25 0.00
CA ASP A 229 -24.10 -15.69 1.34
C ASP A 229 -22.60 -15.74 1.70
N ARG A 230 -21.72 -15.84 0.71
CA ARG A 230 -20.27 -15.88 0.93
C ARG A 230 -19.75 -14.54 1.41
N GLU A 231 -18.97 -14.57 2.49
CA GLU A 231 -18.19 -13.40 2.89
C GLU A 231 -17.08 -13.15 1.86
N PRO A 232 -16.84 -11.89 1.45
CA PRO A 232 -15.73 -11.54 0.56
C PRO A 232 -14.38 -11.69 1.28
N LEU A 233 -13.28 -11.77 0.53
CA LEU A 233 -11.93 -11.78 1.10
C LEU A 233 -11.72 -10.57 2.02
N ALA A 234 -12.10 -9.39 1.57
CA ALA A 234 -12.13 -8.17 2.36
C ALA A 234 -13.46 -7.44 2.20
N HIS A 235 -13.95 -6.85 3.29
CA HIS A 235 -15.21 -6.10 3.27
C HIS A 235 -15.08 -4.74 2.59
N TYR A 236 -13.91 -4.08 2.75
CA TYR A 236 -13.63 -2.77 2.17
C TYR A 236 -12.32 -2.81 1.38
N TRP A 237 -12.35 -2.22 0.20
CA TRP A 237 -11.21 -2.11 -0.70
C TRP A 237 -10.90 -0.63 -0.94
N LEU A 238 -9.68 -0.21 -0.62
CA LEU A 238 -9.23 1.16 -0.82
C LEU A 238 -8.04 1.19 -1.76
N HIS A 239 -8.14 1.99 -2.82
CA HIS A 239 -7.09 2.13 -3.81
C HIS A 239 -6.65 3.59 -3.91
N SER A 240 -5.35 3.83 -3.87
CA SER A 240 -4.80 5.15 -4.12
C SER A 240 -4.66 5.40 -5.61
N GLY A 241 -5.07 6.57 -6.06
CA GLY A 241 -4.90 7.01 -7.44
C GLY A 241 -3.43 7.05 -7.87
N SER A 242 -3.21 7.07 -9.16
CA SER A 242 -1.90 7.04 -9.79
C SER A 242 -1.08 8.32 -9.51
N VAL A 243 0.24 8.22 -9.66
CA VAL A 243 1.15 9.37 -9.57
C VAL A 243 1.77 9.63 -10.94
N SER A 244 1.60 10.85 -11.44
CA SER A 244 2.35 11.38 -12.57
C SER A 244 3.50 12.28 -12.09
N VAL A 245 4.44 12.55 -12.96
CA VAL A 245 5.54 13.47 -12.72
C VAL A 245 5.56 14.46 -13.88
N GLU A 246 5.37 15.75 -13.56
CA GLU A 246 5.29 16.82 -14.57
C GLU A 246 4.24 16.52 -15.67
N GLY A 247 3.06 16.05 -15.26
CA GLY A 247 1.95 15.72 -16.16
C GLY A 247 2.12 14.43 -16.97
N GLN A 248 3.22 13.69 -16.78
CA GLN A 248 3.47 12.44 -17.48
C GLN A 248 3.30 11.25 -16.56
N ALA A 249 2.60 10.22 -17.02
CA ALA A 249 2.50 8.96 -16.29
C ALA A 249 3.89 8.40 -15.96
N MET A 250 4.09 8.04 -14.70
CA MET A 250 5.37 7.50 -14.22
C MET A 250 5.53 6.05 -14.70
N ASN A 251 6.48 5.81 -15.57
CA ASN A 251 6.80 4.47 -16.06
C ASN A 251 8.29 4.34 -16.44
N LYS A 252 8.76 3.09 -16.56
CA LYS A 252 10.16 2.80 -16.87
C LYS A 252 10.57 3.25 -18.26
N SER A 253 9.67 3.20 -19.24
CA SER A 253 9.97 3.57 -20.62
C SER A 253 10.16 5.07 -20.78
N ASN A 254 9.49 5.88 -19.95
CA ASN A 254 9.67 7.34 -19.93
C ASN A 254 10.91 7.76 -19.13
N GLY A 255 11.52 6.86 -18.34
CA GLY A 255 12.67 7.20 -17.51
C GLY A 255 12.36 8.19 -16.37
N ASN A 256 11.08 8.33 -16.01
CA ASN A 256 10.59 9.31 -15.02
C ASN A 256 10.15 8.63 -13.70
N ILE A 257 10.66 7.42 -13.42
CA ILE A 257 10.48 6.77 -12.11
C ILE A 257 11.26 7.56 -11.06
N VAL A 258 10.58 8.00 -10.01
CA VAL A 258 11.18 8.77 -8.92
C VAL A 258 11.22 7.92 -7.65
N PRO A 259 12.39 7.34 -7.30
CA PRO A 259 12.57 6.66 -6.02
C PRO A 259 12.50 7.67 -4.86
N VAL A 260 11.82 7.31 -3.77
CA VAL A 260 11.75 8.16 -2.56
C VAL A 260 13.15 8.49 -2.03
N ARG A 261 14.06 7.55 -2.11
CA ARG A 261 15.44 7.72 -1.66
C ARG A 261 16.16 8.89 -2.35
N GLU A 262 15.99 9.05 -3.66
CA GLU A 262 16.61 10.15 -4.41
C GLU A 262 16.12 11.51 -3.93
N LEU A 263 14.83 11.63 -3.56
CA LEU A 263 14.29 12.84 -2.95
C LEU A 263 14.91 13.14 -1.58
N LEU A 264 15.09 12.10 -0.75
CA LEU A 264 15.72 12.24 0.56
C LEU A 264 17.21 12.61 0.44
N GLU A 265 17.92 12.00 -0.49
CA GLU A 265 19.35 12.27 -0.76
C GLU A 265 19.56 13.66 -1.37
N SER A 266 18.59 14.21 -2.11
CA SER A 266 18.63 15.59 -2.60
C SER A 266 18.38 16.63 -1.48
N GLY A 267 18.10 16.17 -0.25
CA GLY A 267 17.89 17.02 0.92
C GLY A 267 16.44 17.39 1.20
N ILE A 268 15.47 16.85 0.46
CA ILE A 268 14.06 17.07 0.75
C ILE A 268 13.70 16.28 2.02
N ARG A 269 13.11 16.97 2.99
CA ARG A 269 12.72 16.34 4.27
C ARG A 269 11.61 15.31 4.05
N GLY A 270 11.73 14.12 4.64
CA GLY A 270 10.75 13.03 4.47
C GLY A 270 9.31 13.44 4.81
N ARG A 271 9.12 14.30 5.84
CA ARG A 271 7.80 14.85 6.19
C ARG A 271 7.18 15.74 5.10
N VAL A 272 8.02 16.41 4.31
CA VAL A 272 7.56 17.18 3.13
C VAL A 272 7.17 16.24 2.01
N VAL A 273 7.97 15.18 1.75
CA VAL A 273 7.62 14.14 0.78
C VAL A 273 6.30 13.46 1.18
N ARG A 274 6.13 13.11 2.48
CA ARG A 274 4.86 12.57 3.02
C ARG A 274 3.68 13.48 2.69
N ALA A 275 3.77 14.75 3.07
CA ALA A 275 2.69 15.71 2.87
C ALA A 275 2.41 15.96 1.38
N ALA A 276 3.45 15.98 0.53
CA ALA A 276 3.31 16.13 -0.91
C ALA A 276 2.58 14.95 -1.57
N LEU A 277 2.90 13.72 -1.16
CA LEU A 277 2.22 12.52 -1.67
C LEU A 277 0.75 12.40 -1.23
N LEU A 278 0.38 13.13 -0.18
CA LEU A 278 -0.98 13.21 0.37
C LEU A 278 -1.64 14.58 0.11
N SER A 279 -1.09 15.38 -0.84
CA SER A 279 -1.59 16.74 -1.11
C SER A 279 -2.83 16.79 -1.99
N GLU A 280 -3.21 15.67 -2.57
CA GLU A 280 -4.49 15.44 -3.23
C GLU A 280 -5.22 14.29 -2.54
N HIS A 281 -6.56 14.26 -2.64
CA HIS A 281 -7.36 13.16 -2.10
C HIS A 281 -6.82 11.80 -2.59
N TYR A 282 -6.83 10.77 -1.76
CA TYR A 282 -6.19 9.51 -2.13
C TYR A 282 -6.79 8.85 -3.37
N ARG A 283 -8.07 9.09 -3.68
CA ARG A 283 -8.74 8.56 -4.88
C ARG A 283 -8.34 9.29 -6.16
N ASP A 284 -7.87 10.54 -6.04
CA ASP A 284 -7.50 11.34 -7.18
C ASP A 284 -6.07 11.03 -7.63
N ASN A 285 -5.79 11.26 -8.92
CA ASN A 285 -4.43 11.19 -9.41
C ASN A 285 -3.62 12.37 -8.87
N LEU A 286 -2.38 12.15 -8.54
CA LEU A 286 -1.45 13.16 -8.08
C LEU A 286 -0.42 13.48 -9.17
N ASP A 287 -0.28 14.75 -9.53
CA ASP A 287 0.88 15.20 -10.29
C ASP A 287 1.98 15.68 -9.33
N PHE A 288 3.00 14.83 -9.18
CA PHE A 288 4.09 15.08 -8.25
C PHE A 288 5.17 15.92 -8.93
N GLY A 289 5.48 17.08 -8.34
CA GLY A 289 6.49 18.01 -8.85
C GLY A 289 6.75 19.14 -7.87
N GLU A 290 7.39 20.21 -8.34
CA GLU A 290 7.77 21.36 -7.53
C GLU A 290 6.56 21.97 -6.81
N ALA A 291 5.43 22.13 -7.51
CA ALA A 291 4.22 22.70 -6.92
C ALA A 291 3.67 21.89 -5.73
N ALA A 292 3.66 20.56 -5.82
CA ALA A 292 3.23 19.69 -4.72
C ALA A 292 4.20 19.76 -3.54
N LEU A 293 5.51 19.81 -3.81
CA LEU A 293 6.54 19.95 -2.78
C LEU A 293 6.50 21.31 -2.09
N ASP A 294 6.28 22.40 -2.82
CA ASP A 294 6.15 23.75 -2.27
C ASP A 294 4.91 23.87 -1.38
N LYS A 295 3.74 23.42 -1.87
CA LYS A 295 2.49 23.35 -1.14
C LYS A 295 2.66 22.58 0.19
N ALA A 296 3.32 21.43 0.13
CA ALA A 296 3.59 20.60 1.31
C ALA A 296 4.60 21.25 2.26
N SER A 297 5.67 21.84 1.72
CA SER A 297 6.70 22.51 2.51
C SER A 297 6.14 23.69 3.30
N GLU A 298 5.28 24.50 2.68
CA GLU A 298 4.60 25.61 3.35
C GLU A 298 3.76 25.11 4.54
N ALA A 299 2.89 24.12 4.33
CA ALA A 299 2.05 23.55 5.35
C ALA A 299 2.87 22.98 6.53
N VAL A 300 3.89 22.17 6.21
CA VAL A 300 4.79 21.58 7.22
C VAL A 300 5.53 22.66 8.01
N ASN A 301 6.01 23.72 7.34
CA ASN A 301 6.74 24.80 8.01
C ASN A 301 5.85 25.60 8.96
N VAL A 302 4.57 25.84 8.63
CA VAL A 302 3.62 26.50 9.55
C VAL A 302 3.47 25.68 10.82
N ILE A 303 3.23 24.38 10.70
CA ILE A 303 3.01 23.49 11.86
C ILE A 303 4.28 23.41 12.71
N LEU A 304 5.44 23.20 12.10
CA LEU A 304 6.71 23.12 12.81
C LEU A 304 7.09 24.45 13.47
N GLY A 305 6.92 25.56 12.79
CA GLY A 305 7.19 26.89 13.32
C GLY A 305 6.34 27.20 14.55
N PHE A 306 5.06 26.82 14.52
CA PHE A 306 4.16 26.98 15.66
C PHE A 306 4.57 26.09 16.83
N ARG A 307 4.86 24.81 16.59
CA ARG A 307 5.40 23.90 17.63
C ARG A 307 6.66 24.47 18.28
N ASP A 308 7.63 24.88 17.49
CA ASP A 308 8.92 25.37 17.98
C ASP A 308 8.75 26.66 18.81
N HIS A 309 7.87 27.57 18.36
CA HIS A 309 7.51 28.77 19.08
C HIS A 309 6.91 28.45 20.47
N LEU A 310 5.95 27.55 20.56
CA LEU A 310 5.31 27.17 21.81
C LEU A 310 6.23 26.37 22.73
N SER A 311 7.08 25.51 22.18
CA SER A 311 8.02 24.71 22.98
C SER A 311 8.96 25.55 23.83
N GLY A 312 9.30 26.76 23.36
CA GLY A 312 10.08 27.73 24.13
C GLY A 312 9.30 28.43 25.28
N GLN A 313 7.97 28.26 25.30
CA GLN A 313 7.10 28.94 26.29
C GLN A 313 6.60 28.02 27.40
N VAL A 314 6.72 26.71 27.24
CA VAL A 314 6.25 25.73 28.23
C VAL A 314 7.29 25.55 29.33
N SER A 315 6.86 25.75 30.59
CA SER A 315 7.59 25.37 31.81
C SER A 315 6.68 24.46 32.66
N ASP A 316 7.24 23.74 33.62
CA ASP A 316 6.45 22.85 34.50
C ASP A 316 5.37 23.62 35.28
N ASP A 317 5.60 24.91 35.56
CA ASP A 317 4.63 25.79 36.24
C ASP A 317 3.46 26.24 35.35
N THR A 318 3.51 26.02 34.00
CA THR A 318 2.47 26.46 33.07
C THR A 318 1.44 25.37 32.75
N ARG A 319 1.58 24.16 33.28
CA ARG A 319 0.63 23.08 33.14
C ARG A 319 -0.45 23.15 34.22
N ASP A 320 -1.62 23.69 33.86
CA ASP A 320 -2.84 23.58 34.66
C ASP A 320 -3.80 22.56 33.99
N PRO A 321 -3.92 21.33 34.53
CA PRO A 321 -4.82 20.32 33.99
C PRO A 321 -6.31 20.68 34.07
N GLY A 322 -6.66 21.69 34.90
CA GLY A 322 -8.03 22.14 35.07
C GLY A 322 -8.38 23.36 34.22
N ALA A 323 -7.44 23.94 33.49
CA ALA A 323 -7.71 25.08 32.65
C ALA A 323 -8.67 24.72 31.50
N PRO A 324 -9.65 25.56 31.18
CA PRO A 324 -10.54 25.30 30.05
C PRO A 324 -9.73 25.24 28.73
N VAL A 325 -10.08 24.27 27.87
CA VAL A 325 -9.46 24.18 26.55
C VAL A 325 -9.88 25.36 25.70
N ALA A 326 -8.93 25.99 25.02
CA ALA A 326 -9.23 27.12 24.14
C ALA A 326 -10.16 26.73 23.01
N GLY A 327 -11.18 27.55 22.72
CA GLY A 327 -12.23 27.24 21.74
C GLY A 327 -11.68 26.86 20.36
N TRP A 328 -10.61 27.54 19.91
CA TRP A 328 -10.00 27.24 18.62
C TRP A 328 -9.44 25.80 18.51
N ILE A 329 -8.96 25.22 19.62
CA ILE A 329 -8.50 23.82 19.66
C ILE A 329 -9.68 22.88 19.41
N THR A 330 -10.81 23.11 20.12
CA THR A 330 -12.02 22.28 19.97
C THR A 330 -12.62 22.40 18.58
N ASP A 331 -12.68 23.61 18.02
CA ASP A 331 -13.22 23.86 16.68
C ASP A 331 -12.33 23.24 15.60
N THR A 332 -11.02 23.35 15.77
CA THR A 332 -10.02 22.73 14.88
C THR A 332 -10.12 21.21 14.95
N ASP A 333 -10.19 20.64 16.15
CA ASP A 333 -10.28 19.18 16.33
C ASP A 333 -11.55 18.61 15.71
N THR A 334 -12.68 19.28 15.89
CA THR A 334 -13.96 18.90 15.25
C THR A 334 -13.84 18.90 13.74
N SER A 335 -13.27 19.96 13.16
CA SER A 335 -13.11 20.09 11.71
C SER A 335 -12.07 19.13 11.13
N PHE A 336 -10.97 18.89 11.86
CA PHE A 336 -9.94 17.93 11.54
C PHE A 336 -10.48 16.50 11.49
N THR A 337 -11.23 16.11 12.52
CA THR A 337 -11.85 14.80 12.60
C THR A 337 -12.87 14.60 11.48
N ALA A 338 -13.74 15.60 11.24
CA ALA A 338 -14.71 15.55 10.16
C ALA A 338 -14.08 15.40 8.77
N ALA A 339 -12.90 15.99 8.53
CA ALA A 339 -12.20 15.82 7.26
C ALA A 339 -11.69 14.38 7.06
N LEU A 340 -11.26 13.72 8.13
CA LEU A 340 -10.80 12.32 8.07
C LEU A 340 -11.97 11.32 8.03
N ASP A 341 -13.08 11.62 8.72
CA ASP A 341 -14.30 10.81 8.68
C ASP A 341 -14.96 10.88 7.30
N GLU A 342 -14.74 11.97 6.54
CA GLU A 342 -15.20 12.13 5.18
C GLU A 342 -14.18 11.56 4.19
N ASP A 343 -14.10 10.22 4.16
CA ASP A 343 -13.29 9.46 3.21
C ASP A 343 -11.77 9.78 3.26
N LEU A 344 -11.21 9.97 4.47
CA LEU A 344 -9.78 10.16 4.72
C LEU A 344 -9.14 11.35 3.98
N ASP A 345 -9.84 12.49 3.89
CA ASP A 345 -9.29 13.70 3.26
C ASP A 345 -8.18 14.31 4.11
N TYR A 346 -6.99 13.70 4.00
CA TYR A 346 -5.79 14.11 4.74
C TYR A 346 -5.39 15.56 4.43
N TRP A 347 -5.51 15.98 3.15
CA TRP A 347 -5.11 17.34 2.79
C TRP A 347 -6.06 18.39 3.36
N LYS A 348 -7.35 18.10 3.43
CA LYS A 348 -8.32 18.93 4.13
C LYS A 348 -8.02 18.97 5.63
N ALA A 349 -7.67 17.85 6.24
CA ALA A 349 -7.31 17.78 7.66
C ALA A 349 -6.07 18.63 7.97
N ILE A 350 -4.97 18.51 7.21
CA ILE A 350 -3.77 19.35 7.39
C ILE A 350 -4.10 20.84 7.15
N SER A 351 -4.94 21.14 6.14
CA SER A 351 -5.33 22.51 5.80
C SER A 351 -6.14 23.17 6.92
N VAL A 352 -6.99 22.41 7.62
CA VAL A 352 -7.73 22.87 8.81
C VAL A 352 -6.76 23.31 9.91
N VAL A 353 -5.75 22.46 10.21
CA VAL A 353 -4.73 22.78 11.21
C VAL A 353 -3.92 24.00 10.79
N VAL A 354 -3.40 24.03 9.56
CA VAL A 354 -2.60 25.16 9.02
C VAL A 354 -3.38 26.46 9.08
N LYS A 355 -4.66 26.46 8.69
CA LYS A 355 -5.53 27.64 8.74
C LYS A 355 -5.73 28.13 10.16
N ALA A 356 -6.02 27.23 11.09
CA ALA A 356 -6.19 27.57 12.50
C ALA A 356 -4.92 28.24 13.05
N LEU A 357 -3.75 27.59 12.86
CA LEU A 357 -2.47 28.11 13.37
C LEU A 357 -2.07 29.44 12.74
N SER A 358 -2.33 29.64 11.46
CA SER A 358 -2.01 30.89 10.75
C SER A 358 -2.91 32.06 11.13
N SER A 359 -4.08 31.81 11.69
CA SER A 359 -5.04 32.84 12.11
C SER A 359 -4.92 33.24 13.58
N LEU A 360 -4.08 32.54 14.37
CA LEU A 360 -3.92 32.81 15.80
C LEU A 360 -3.06 34.07 16.05
N GLU A 361 -3.57 34.98 16.88
CA GLU A 361 -2.81 36.06 17.48
C GLU A 361 -2.16 35.56 18.77
N ALA A 362 -1.03 36.13 19.14
CA ALA A 362 -0.22 35.65 20.29
C ALA A 362 -1.01 35.59 21.62
N ASP A 363 -1.98 36.50 21.81
CA ASP A 363 -2.84 36.57 22.98
C ASP A 363 -4.06 35.64 22.93
N THR A 364 -4.33 35.01 21.78
CA THR A 364 -5.48 34.09 21.58
C THR A 364 -5.09 32.62 21.72
N VAL A 365 -3.82 32.28 21.76
CA VAL A 365 -3.33 30.88 21.82
C VAL A 365 -3.85 30.15 23.07
N GLY A 366 -4.02 30.86 24.19
CA GLY A 366 -4.36 30.24 25.46
C GLY A 366 -3.17 29.54 26.11
N SER A 367 -3.35 28.34 26.64
CA SER A 367 -2.26 27.57 27.25
C SER A 367 -1.31 26.98 26.18
N PRO A 368 -0.02 27.36 26.16
CA PRO A 368 0.95 26.75 25.24
C PRO A 368 1.05 25.22 25.38
N ALA A 369 0.91 24.70 26.60
CA ALA A 369 0.94 23.27 26.86
C ALA A 369 -0.25 22.56 26.21
N GLN A 370 -1.48 23.10 26.36
CA GLN A 370 -2.67 22.53 25.72
C GLN A 370 -2.58 22.59 24.19
N ALA A 371 -2.03 23.68 23.63
CA ALA A 371 -1.83 23.81 22.19
C ALA A 371 -0.81 22.78 21.65
N LEU A 372 0.27 22.51 22.38
CA LEU A 372 1.24 21.46 22.04
C LEU A 372 0.64 20.05 22.15
N ASP A 373 -0.16 19.80 23.19
CA ASP A 373 -0.85 18.52 23.35
C ASP A 373 -1.84 18.29 22.20
N ALA A 374 -2.58 19.31 21.76
CA ALA A 374 -3.47 19.24 20.60
C ALA A 374 -2.70 18.98 19.29
N LEU A 375 -1.58 19.70 19.08
CA LEU A 375 -0.70 19.43 17.94
C LEU A 375 -0.21 17.97 17.92
N GLY A 376 0.22 17.47 19.09
CA GLY A 376 0.65 16.07 19.23
C GLY A 376 -0.46 15.08 18.94
N ASP A 377 -1.72 15.40 19.33
CA ASP A 377 -2.85 14.54 19.03
C ASP A 377 -3.20 14.51 17.52
N TRP A 378 -3.22 15.67 16.86
CA TRP A 378 -3.40 15.71 15.40
C TRP A 378 -2.25 15.02 14.66
N ASP A 379 -1.01 15.13 15.17
CA ASP A 379 0.16 14.48 14.57
C ASP A 379 0.14 12.95 14.69
N ARG A 380 -0.63 12.39 15.62
CA ARG A 380 -0.86 10.94 15.64
C ARG A 380 -1.37 10.46 14.28
N VAL A 381 -2.13 11.29 13.54
CA VAL A 381 -2.60 11.01 12.20
C VAL A 381 -1.70 11.64 11.14
N LEU A 382 -1.32 12.92 11.31
CA LEU A 382 -0.52 13.63 10.30
C LEU A 382 0.86 13.01 10.10
N GLY A 383 1.58 12.66 11.17
CA GLY A 383 2.90 12.03 11.12
C GLY A 383 3.98 12.92 10.53
N ILE A 384 3.96 14.22 10.89
CA ILE A 384 4.87 15.26 10.36
C ILE A 384 5.68 16.00 11.42
N LEU A 385 5.42 15.82 12.74
CA LEU A 385 6.15 16.45 13.86
C LEU A 385 7.46 15.71 14.30
#